data_ec5bc4af8395fcf26c27014dcd7a719a
#
_entry.id   ec5bc4af8395fcf26c27014dcd7a719a
#
_cell.length_a   1.000
_cell.length_b   1.000
_cell.length_c   1.000
_cell.angle_alpha   90.00
_cell.angle_beta   90.00
_cell.angle_gamma   90.00
#
_symmetry.space_group_name_H-M   'P 1'
#
loop_
_entity.id
_entity.type
_entity.pdbx_description
1 polymer ?
#
loop_
_entity_poly.entity_id
_entity_poly.type
_entity_poly.pdbx_seq_one_letter_code
_entity_poly.pdbx_strand_id
1 'polypeptide(L)'
;MTAHRTLIISVFIVASCGLAYELIIAALASYLLGDSILQFSSVIGLYLFSMGIGAHLTQYIKDKDVLHRFIEIELLVGIIGGISALALFVAFGLSAAPFRTLLYAFVLIVGMIVGMEIPLVMRVLNQKGAEFKELVSKVLTFDYLGALAVSLLFPLLLAPKLGMARSALLFGILNAAVAYLTARVFKAELP
;
A
#
# COMPACT_ATOMS: atom_id res chain seq x y z
N MET A 1 13.20 20.07 4.58
CA MET A 1 12.23 19.33 5.43
C MET A 1 13.02 18.52 6.44
N THR A 2 12.62 18.48 7.70
CA THR A 2 13.26 17.61 8.68
C THR A 2 12.90 16.14 8.37
N ALA A 3 13.84 15.21 8.53
CA ALA A 3 13.66 13.78 8.27
C ALA A 3 12.37 13.22 8.89
N HIS A 4 12.04 13.64 10.11
CA HIS A 4 10.82 13.27 10.80
C HIS A 4 9.54 13.69 10.05
N ARG A 5 9.47 14.92 9.52
CA ARG A 5 8.30 15.40 8.75
C ARG A 5 8.16 14.65 7.45
N THR A 6 9.26 14.30 6.78
CA THR A 6 9.21 13.50 5.56
C THR A 6 8.55 12.15 5.82
N LEU A 7 8.98 11.43 6.86
CA LEU A 7 8.40 10.12 7.20
C LEU A 7 6.91 10.20 7.55
N ILE A 8 6.48 11.21 8.32
CA ILE A 8 5.06 11.37 8.65
C ILE A 8 4.20 11.66 7.41
N ILE A 9 4.69 12.50 6.49
CA ILE A 9 4.00 12.73 5.21
C ILE A 9 3.99 11.45 4.36
N SER A 10 5.09 10.70 4.38
CA SER A 10 5.14 9.39 3.69
C SER A 10 4.07 8.45 4.23
N VAL A 11 3.85 8.36 5.55
CA VAL A 11 2.78 7.53 6.14
C VAL A 11 1.41 7.87 5.54
N PHE A 12 1.06 9.15 5.45
CA PHE A 12 -0.21 9.57 4.86
C PHE A 12 -0.36 9.10 3.40
N ILE A 13 0.70 9.27 2.59
CA ILE A 13 0.67 8.88 1.17
C ILE A 13 0.60 7.37 1.04
N VAL A 14 1.43 6.65 1.80
CA VAL A 14 1.53 5.19 1.78
C VAL A 14 0.21 4.54 2.18
N ALA A 15 -0.42 5.02 3.27
CA ALA A 15 -1.74 4.57 3.71
C ALA A 15 -2.82 4.81 2.64
N SER A 16 -2.76 5.98 1.98
CA SER A 16 -3.65 6.27 0.85
C SER A 16 -3.44 5.28 -0.30
N CYS A 17 -2.20 4.94 -0.62
CA CYS A 17 -1.87 3.98 -1.68
C CYS A 17 -2.35 2.57 -1.33
N GLY A 18 -2.06 2.09 -0.11
CA GLY A 18 -2.44 0.76 0.36
C GLY A 18 -3.95 0.53 0.27
N LEU A 19 -4.76 1.47 0.81
CA LEU A 19 -6.21 1.40 0.71
C LEU A 19 -6.71 1.57 -0.74
N ALA A 20 -6.03 2.40 -1.56
CA ALA A 20 -6.41 2.54 -2.96
C ALA A 20 -6.31 1.22 -3.72
N TYR A 21 -5.23 0.46 -3.54
CA TYR A 21 -5.08 -0.85 -4.19
C TYR A 21 -6.16 -1.84 -3.74
N GLU A 22 -6.46 -1.87 -2.44
CA GLU A 22 -7.54 -2.70 -1.90
C GLU A 22 -8.89 -2.38 -2.57
N LEU A 23 -9.26 -1.09 -2.61
CA LEU A 23 -10.50 -0.63 -3.23
C LEU A 23 -10.55 -0.89 -4.73
N ILE A 24 -9.45 -0.69 -5.45
CA ILE A 24 -9.35 -0.95 -6.89
C ILE A 24 -9.56 -2.44 -7.18
N ILE A 25 -8.87 -3.33 -6.45
CA ILE A 25 -8.96 -4.77 -6.65
C ILE A 25 -10.37 -5.27 -6.28
N ALA A 26 -10.95 -4.78 -5.17
CA ALA A 26 -12.30 -5.13 -4.74
C ALA A 26 -13.37 -4.65 -5.74
N ALA A 27 -13.22 -3.43 -6.26
CA ALA A 27 -14.13 -2.88 -7.26
C ALA A 27 -14.03 -3.65 -8.59
N LEU A 28 -12.82 -4.03 -9.04
CA LEU A 28 -12.64 -4.87 -10.22
C LEU A 28 -13.26 -6.25 -10.04
N ALA A 29 -13.06 -6.89 -8.89
CA ALA A 29 -13.66 -8.17 -8.56
C ALA A 29 -15.20 -8.10 -8.64
N SER A 30 -15.77 -7.08 -8.00
CA SER A 30 -17.21 -6.84 -8.01
C SER A 30 -17.75 -6.56 -9.41
N TYR A 31 -17.08 -5.70 -10.18
CA TYR A 31 -17.50 -5.29 -11.52
C TYR A 31 -17.44 -6.44 -12.53
N LEU A 32 -16.39 -7.27 -12.46
CA LEU A 32 -16.13 -8.30 -13.47
C LEU A 32 -16.72 -9.67 -13.11
N LEU A 33 -16.83 -10.01 -11.82
CA LEU A 33 -17.39 -11.29 -11.38
C LEU A 33 -18.86 -11.21 -10.92
N GLY A 34 -19.37 -10.01 -10.69
CA GLY A 34 -20.67 -9.81 -10.05
C GLY A 34 -20.63 -10.08 -8.53
N ASP A 35 -21.78 -10.18 -7.89
CA ASP A 35 -21.93 -10.39 -6.44
C ASP A 35 -21.04 -9.47 -5.60
N SER A 36 -21.39 -8.18 -5.60
CA SER A 36 -20.58 -7.13 -4.98
C SER A 36 -20.28 -7.40 -3.50
N ILE A 37 -21.25 -7.93 -2.75
CA ILE A 37 -21.07 -8.17 -1.31
C ILE A 37 -20.01 -9.26 -1.09
N LEU A 38 -20.13 -10.38 -1.80
CA LEU A 38 -19.17 -11.48 -1.68
C LEU A 38 -17.76 -11.05 -2.12
N GLN A 39 -17.66 -10.35 -3.26
CA GLN A 39 -16.35 -9.94 -3.79
C GLN A 39 -15.65 -8.92 -2.88
N PHE A 40 -16.34 -7.86 -2.46
CA PHE A 40 -15.75 -6.89 -1.52
C PHE A 40 -15.36 -7.54 -0.21
N SER A 41 -16.25 -8.34 0.40
CA SER A 41 -15.96 -9.00 1.69
C SER A 41 -14.77 -9.96 1.59
N SER A 42 -14.69 -10.74 0.50
CA SER A 42 -13.61 -11.70 0.29
C SER A 42 -12.26 -10.99 0.07
N VAL A 43 -12.25 -9.93 -0.75
CA VAL A 43 -11.03 -9.16 -1.02
C VAL A 43 -10.56 -8.44 0.25
N ILE A 44 -11.44 -7.72 0.94
CA ILE A 44 -11.10 -7.01 2.19
C ILE A 44 -10.59 -7.99 3.24
N GLY A 45 -11.32 -9.09 3.49
CA GLY A 45 -10.91 -10.07 4.49
C GLY A 45 -9.55 -10.69 4.20
N LEU A 46 -9.30 -11.07 2.94
CA LEU A 46 -8.03 -11.65 2.53
C LEU A 46 -6.89 -10.60 2.55
N TYR A 47 -7.18 -9.36 2.17
CA TYR A 47 -6.22 -8.26 2.21
C TYR A 47 -5.76 -7.98 3.65
N LEU A 48 -6.71 -7.82 4.59
CA LEU A 48 -6.41 -7.64 6.01
C LEU A 48 -5.62 -8.81 6.60
N PHE A 49 -5.99 -10.04 6.26
CA PHE A 49 -5.23 -11.22 6.67
C PHE A 49 -3.78 -11.17 6.15
N SER A 50 -3.61 -10.80 4.89
CA SER A 50 -2.30 -10.66 4.25
C SER A 50 -1.47 -9.56 4.89
N MET A 51 -2.10 -8.42 5.23
CA MET A 51 -1.43 -7.34 5.98
C MET A 51 -0.94 -7.84 7.34
N GLY A 52 -1.72 -8.66 8.04
CA GLY A 52 -1.31 -9.29 9.29
C GLY A 52 -0.05 -10.15 9.12
N ILE A 53 0.01 -10.95 8.04
CA ILE A 53 1.21 -11.74 7.70
C ILE A 53 2.39 -10.80 7.43
N GLY A 54 2.19 -9.76 6.61
CA GLY A 54 3.23 -8.78 6.29
C GLY A 54 3.79 -8.10 7.54
N ALA A 55 2.92 -7.61 8.41
CA ALA A 55 3.32 -7.01 9.68
C ALA A 55 4.15 -7.98 10.54
N HIS A 56 3.73 -9.24 10.63
CA HIS A 56 4.47 -10.27 11.35
C HIS A 56 5.87 -10.54 10.75
N LEU A 57 5.99 -10.54 9.43
CA LEU A 57 7.27 -10.79 8.76
C LEU A 57 8.32 -9.71 9.05
N THR A 58 7.92 -8.51 9.41
CA THR A 58 8.86 -7.41 9.72
C THR A 58 9.78 -7.71 10.91
N GLN A 59 9.40 -8.60 11.81
CA GLN A 59 10.23 -9.00 12.95
C GLN A 59 11.56 -9.65 12.54
N TYR A 60 11.61 -10.28 11.36
CA TYR A 60 12.83 -10.91 10.85
C TYR A 60 13.78 -9.93 10.16
N ILE A 61 13.37 -8.69 9.95
CA ILE A 61 14.20 -7.64 9.35
C ILE A 61 15.12 -7.06 10.44
N LYS A 62 16.44 -7.07 10.19
CA LYS A 62 17.43 -6.54 11.13
C LYS A 62 17.30 -5.02 11.23
N ASP A 63 17.56 -4.45 12.43
CA ASP A 63 17.39 -3.03 12.68
C ASP A 63 18.24 -2.13 11.77
N LYS A 64 19.42 -2.59 11.39
CA LYS A 64 20.31 -1.86 10.46
C LYS A 64 19.75 -1.76 9.03
N ASP A 65 18.86 -2.68 8.64
CA ASP A 65 18.36 -2.79 7.27
C ASP A 65 16.94 -2.19 7.13
N VAL A 66 16.31 -1.73 8.23
CA VAL A 66 14.90 -1.31 8.26
C VAL A 66 14.60 -0.20 7.25
N LEU A 67 15.44 0.83 7.20
CA LEU A 67 15.26 1.94 6.27
C LEU A 67 15.40 1.50 4.81
N HIS A 68 16.38 0.67 4.51
CA HIS A 68 16.60 0.14 3.17
C HIS A 68 15.42 -0.73 2.73
N ARG A 69 14.95 -1.62 3.60
CA ARG A 69 13.77 -2.47 3.36
C ARG A 69 12.49 -1.67 3.18
N PHE A 70 12.31 -0.59 3.94
CA PHE A 70 11.17 0.30 3.74
C PHE A 70 11.15 0.87 2.30
N ILE A 71 12.28 1.38 1.83
CA ILE A 71 12.40 1.92 0.46
C ILE A 71 12.13 0.84 -0.61
N GLU A 72 12.69 -0.36 -0.43
CA GLU A 72 12.44 -1.49 -1.34
C GLU A 72 10.95 -1.86 -1.39
N ILE A 73 10.29 -1.90 -0.23
CA ILE A 73 8.87 -2.23 -0.10
C ILE A 73 8.02 -1.19 -0.82
N GLU A 74 8.28 0.10 -0.65
CA GLU A 74 7.58 1.16 -1.36
C GLU A 74 7.69 1.03 -2.89
N LEU A 75 8.87 0.66 -3.40
CA LEU A 75 9.05 0.40 -4.82
C LEU A 75 8.29 -0.84 -5.28
N LEU A 76 8.31 -1.92 -4.50
CA LEU A 76 7.60 -3.16 -4.81
C LEU A 76 6.09 -2.96 -4.83
N VAL A 77 5.53 -2.28 -3.83
CA VAL A 77 4.11 -1.92 -3.80
C VAL A 77 3.76 -1.04 -4.99
N GLY A 78 4.60 -0.03 -5.27
CA GLY A 78 4.39 0.86 -6.41
C GLY A 78 4.34 0.14 -7.75
N ILE A 79 5.23 -0.83 -7.97
CA ILE A 79 5.26 -1.63 -9.19
C ILE A 79 4.09 -2.62 -9.22
N ILE A 80 3.99 -3.49 -8.22
CA ILE A 80 3.02 -4.59 -8.22
C ILE A 80 1.59 -4.05 -8.10
N GLY A 81 1.33 -3.12 -7.18
CA GLY A 81 0.03 -2.48 -7.01
C GLY A 81 -0.33 -1.62 -8.22
N GLY A 82 0.64 -0.86 -8.76
CA GLY A 82 0.42 0.00 -9.92
C GLY A 82 0.00 -0.75 -11.18
N ILE A 83 0.56 -1.93 -11.44
CA ILE A 83 0.19 -2.75 -12.61
C ILE A 83 -1.02 -3.68 -12.35
N SER A 84 -1.45 -3.84 -11.10
CA SER A 84 -2.46 -4.83 -10.69
C SER A 84 -3.75 -4.73 -11.50
N ALA A 85 -4.32 -3.53 -11.62
CA ALA A 85 -5.57 -3.31 -12.35
C ALA A 85 -5.44 -3.66 -13.83
N LEU A 86 -4.33 -3.26 -14.47
CA LEU A 86 -4.08 -3.56 -15.88
C LEU A 86 -3.92 -5.07 -16.11
N ALA A 87 -3.15 -5.74 -15.26
CA ALA A 87 -2.96 -7.18 -15.32
C ALA A 87 -4.28 -7.95 -15.12
N LEU A 88 -5.13 -7.48 -14.20
CA LEU A 88 -6.45 -8.06 -13.96
C LEU A 88 -7.39 -7.89 -15.16
N PHE A 89 -7.39 -6.74 -15.82
CA PHE A 89 -8.18 -6.56 -17.05
C PHE A 89 -7.71 -7.49 -18.17
N VAL A 90 -6.42 -7.65 -18.35
CA VAL A 90 -5.86 -8.58 -19.36
C VAL A 90 -6.24 -10.03 -19.02
N ALA A 91 -6.11 -10.44 -17.75
CA ALA A 91 -6.45 -11.78 -17.32
C ALA A 91 -7.94 -12.09 -17.51
N PHE A 92 -8.82 -11.13 -17.25
CA PHE A 92 -10.26 -11.27 -17.46
C PHE A 92 -10.60 -11.45 -18.94
N GLY A 93 -9.91 -10.75 -19.84
CA GLY A 93 -10.05 -10.92 -21.29
C GLY A 93 -9.66 -12.32 -21.78
N LEU A 94 -8.86 -13.07 -21.05
CA LEU A 94 -8.50 -14.44 -21.37
C LEU A 94 -9.57 -15.42 -20.90
N SER A 95 -9.89 -15.44 -19.63
CA SER A 95 -11.03 -16.19 -19.05
C SER A 95 -11.21 -15.88 -17.55
N ALA A 96 -12.35 -16.31 -16.97
CA ALA A 96 -12.64 -16.07 -15.56
C ALA A 96 -11.73 -16.85 -14.58
N ALA A 97 -11.20 -18.01 -14.97
CA ALA A 97 -10.38 -18.84 -14.10
C ALA A 97 -9.00 -18.18 -13.81
N PRO A 98 -8.18 -17.82 -14.82
CA PRO A 98 -6.92 -17.09 -14.56
C PRO A 98 -7.16 -15.74 -13.90
N PHE A 99 -8.27 -15.05 -14.18
CA PHE A 99 -8.61 -13.80 -13.51
C PHE A 99 -8.74 -13.99 -11.99
N ARG A 100 -9.54 -14.97 -11.53
CA ARG A 100 -9.72 -15.23 -10.09
C ARG A 100 -8.40 -15.59 -9.40
N THR A 101 -7.61 -16.46 -10.02
CA THR A 101 -6.30 -16.83 -9.46
C THR A 101 -5.38 -15.64 -9.32
N LEU A 102 -5.29 -14.80 -10.36
CA LEU A 102 -4.45 -13.61 -10.36
C LEU A 102 -4.97 -12.54 -9.39
N LEU A 103 -6.28 -12.36 -9.28
CA LEU A 103 -6.93 -11.46 -8.34
C LEU A 103 -6.52 -11.78 -6.91
N TYR A 104 -6.70 -13.02 -6.46
CA TYR A 104 -6.32 -13.41 -5.11
C TYR A 104 -4.81 -13.42 -4.88
N ALA A 105 -4.01 -13.69 -5.91
CA ALA A 105 -2.55 -13.53 -5.84
C ALA A 105 -2.15 -12.06 -5.60
N PHE A 106 -2.76 -11.10 -6.32
CA PHE A 106 -2.53 -9.68 -6.07
C PHE A 106 -2.97 -9.25 -4.67
N VAL A 107 -4.14 -9.69 -4.22
CA VAL A 107 -4.64 -9.40 -2.86
C VAL A 107 -3.63 -9.86 -1.81
N LEU A 108 -3.14 -11.11 -1.93
CA LEU A 108 -2.16 -11.67 -1.00
C LEU A 108 -0.83 -10.93 -1.03
N ILE A 109 -0.27 -10.72 -2.22
CA ILE A 109 1.06 -10.12 -2.38
C ILE A 109 1.03 -8.64 -1.98
N VAL A 110 0.09 -7.86 -2.53
CA VAL A 110 0.00 -6.43 -2.24
C VAL A 110 -0.34 -6.20 -0.78
N GLY A 111 -1.34 -6.93 -0.24
CA GLY A 111 -1.70 -6.83 1.17
C GLY A 111 -0.55 -7.18 2.11
N MET A 112 0.24 -8.23 1.78
CA MET A 112 1.40 -8.61 2.58
C MET A 112 2.48 -7.52 2.59
N ILE A 113 2.79 -6.94 1.43
CA ILE A 113 3.82 -5.91 1.30
C ILE A 113 3.35 -4.61 1.98
N VAL A 114 2.10 -4.19 1.77
CA VAL A 114 1.49 -3.02 2.44
C VAL A 114 1.46 -3.20 3.96
N GLY A 115 1.16 -4.41 4.46
CA GLY A 115 1.17 -4.71 5.89
C GLY A 115 2.54 -4.54 6.57
N MET A 116 3.63 -4.53 5.80
CA MET A 116 4.98 -4.29 6.34
C MET A 116 5.28 -2.79 6.56
N GLU A 117 4.59 -1.88 5.88
CA GLU A 117 4.93 -0.46 5.81
C GLU A 117 4.90 0.22 7.18
N ILE A 118 3.78 0.13 7.90
CA ILE A 118 3.62 0.79 9.21
C ILE A 118 4.61 0.31 10.26
N PRO A 119 4.81 -1.01 10.47
CA PRO A 119 5.82 -1.49 11.41
C PRO A 119 7.23 -1.00 11.07
N LEU A 120 7.59 -0.95 9.79
CA LEU A 120 8.92 -0.48 9.37
C LEU A 120 9.09 1.02 9.60
N VAL A 121 8.10 1.85 9.24
CA VAL A 121 8.13 3.28 9.52
C VAL A 121 8.25 3.55 11.02
N MET A 122 7.48 2.85 11.85
CA MET A 122 7.57 2.98 13.31
C MET A 122 8.99 2.66 13.82
N ARG A 123 9.62 1.60 13.29
CA ARG A 123 10.99 1.25 13.67
C ARG A 123 12.00 2.29 13.22
N VAL A 124 11.89 2.83 11.99
CA VAL A 124 12.76 3.92 11.51
C VAL A 124 12.62 5.16 12.40
N LEU A 125 11.40 5.56 12.74
CA LEU A 125 11.15 6.72 13.60
C LEU A 125 11.64 6.51 15.04
N ASN A 126 11.50 5.31 15.58
CA ASN A 126 12.01 4.95 16.92
C ASN A 126 13.54 5.04 16.98
N GLN A 127 14.25 4.60 15.93
CA GLN A 127 15.72 4.74 15.83
C GLN A 127 16.17 6.20 15.79
N LYS A 128 15.27 7.13 15.43
CA LYS A 128 15.54 8.58 15.44
C LYS A 128 15.26 9.26 16.78
N GLY A 129 14.98 8.49 17.82
CA GLY A 129 14.77 8.99 19.17
C GLY A 129 13.39 9.60 19.42
N ALA A 130 12.40 9.28 18.57
CA ALA A 130 11.01 9.67 18.83
C ALA A 130 10.47 8.92 20.06
N GLU A 131 9.76 9.64 20.94
CA GLU A 131 9.10 9.00 22.07
C GLU A 131 8.01 8.04 21.56
N PHE A 132 8.04 6.79 22.03
CA PHE A 132 7.19 5.71 21.51
C PHE A 132 5.69 6.07 21.50
N LYS A 133 5.21 6.68 22.59
CA LYS A 133 3.80 7.09 22.71
C LYS A 133 3.39 8.12 21.65
N GLU A 134 4.24 9.14 21.45
CA GLU A 134 4.01 10.19 20.47
C GLU A 134 4.10 9.65 19.04
N LEU A 135 5.06 8.75 18.81
CA LEU A 135 5.28 8.09 17.53
C LEU A 135 4.05 7.29 17.10
N VAL A 136 3.57 6.39 17.96
CA VAL A 136 2.39 5.56 17.66
C VAL A 136 1.18 6.43 17.36
N SER A 137 0.92 7.44 18.20
CA SER A 137 -0.22 8.35 18.00
C SER A 137 -0.14 9.08 16.65
N LYS A 138 1.01 9.64 16.32
CA LYS A 138 1.20 10.38 15.04
C LYS A 138 1.08 9.46 13.83
N VAL A 139 1.79 8.33 13.83
CA VAL A 139 1.79 7.41 12.69
C VAL A 139 0.36 6.92 12.41
N LEU A 140 -0.36 6.43 13.43
CA LEU A 140 -1.73 5.96 13.25
C LEU A 140 -2.70 7.07 12.84
N THR A 141 -2.51 8.29 13.35
CA THR A 141 -3.34 9.44 12.93
C THR A 141 -3.17 9.72 11.44
N PHE A 142 -1.95 9.81 10.94
CA PHE A 142 -1.70 10.10 9.51
C PHE A 142 -2.08 8.91 8.62
N ASP A 143 -1.92 7.68 9.10
CA ASP A 143 -2.39 6.47 8.43
C ASP A 143 -3.90 6.51 8.21
N TYR A 144 -4.69 6.71 9.27
CA TYR A 144 -6.14 6.81 9.16
C TYR A 144 -6.62 8.01 8.35
N LEU A 145 -5.93 9.14 8.42
CA LEU A 145 -6.26 10.30 7.56
C LEU A 145 -5.99 10.01 6.09
N GLY A 146 -4.91 9.32 5.76
CA GLY A 146 -4.62 8.86 4.40
C GLY A 146 -5.68 7.89 3.88
N ALA A 147 -6.03 6.91 4.70
CA ALA A 147 -7.11 5.98 4.39
C ALA A 147 -8.46 6.67 4.19
N LEU A 148 -8.83 7.61 5.08
CA LEU A 148 -10.04 8.42 4.93
C LEU A 148 -10.04 9.23 3.62
N ALA A 149 -8.93 9.90 3.32
CA ALA A 149 -8.83 10.71 2.11
C ALA A 149 -9.12 9.88 0.86
N VAL A 150 -8.48 8.71 0.73
CA VAL A 150 -8.67 7.87 -0.46
C VAL A 150 -10.03 7.17 -0.47
N SER A 151 -10.57 6.79 0.68
CA SER A 151 -11.90 6.17 0.75
C SER A 151 -13.02 7.09 0.21
N LEU A 152 -12.83 8.41 0.34
CA LEU A 152 -13.74 9.43 -0.21
C LEU A 152 -13.38 9.76 -1.68
N LEU A 153 -12.09 9.96 -1.97
CA LEU A 153 -11.64 10.36 -3.30
C LEU A 153 -11.84 9.25 -4.34
N PHE A 154 -11.72 7.98 -3.94
CA PHE A 154 -11.83 6.86 -4.86
C PHE A 154 -13.20 6.79 -5.56
N PRO A 155 -14.33 6.70 -4.87
CA PRO A 155 -15.63 6.63 -5.51
C PRO A 155 -16.08 7.94 -6.14
N LEU A 156 -15.65 9.11 -5.62
CA LEU A 156 -16.10 10.41 -6.09
C LEU A 156 -15.32 10.94 -7.30
N LEU A 157 -14.02 10.65 -7.37
CA LEU A 157 -13.14 11.22 -8.38
C LEU A 157 -12.33 10.17 -9.15
N LEU A 158 -11.66 9.26 -8.45
CA LEU A 158 -10.68 8.38 -9.08
C LEU A 158 -11.35 7.35 -9.98
N ALA A 159 -12.28 6.55 -9.45
CA ALA A 159 -12.96 5.55 -10.22
C ALA A 159 -13.79 6.14 -11.40
N PRO A 160 -14.63 7.19 -11.22
CA PRO A 160 -15.45 7.70 -12.30
C PRO A 160 -14.70 8.56 -13.34
N LYS A 161 -13.64 9.29 -12.94
CA LYS A 161 -12.92 10.21 -13.85
C LYS A 161 -11.65 9.63 -14.45
N LEU A 162 -10.84 8.91 -13.65
CA LEU A 162 -9.58 8.31 -14.10
C LEU A 162 -9.74 6.85 -14.52
N GLY A 163 -10.69 6.16 -13.91
CA GLY A 163 -10.83 4.72 -14.04
C GLY A 163 -9.81 3.95 -13.21
N MET A 164 -10.03 2.65 -13.05
CA MET A 164 -9.27 1.81 -12.11
C MET A 164 -7.80 1.64 -12.50
N ALA A 165 -7.51 1.42 -13.80
CA ALA A 165 -6.13 1.21 -14.27
C ALA A 165 -5.25 2.46 -14.11
N ARG A 166 -5.76 3.64 -14.48
CA ARG A 166 -5.00 4.89 -14.31
C ARG A 166 -4.85 5.27 -12.85
N SER A 167 -5.86 4.98 -12.02
CA SER A 167 -5.77 5.19 -10.58
C SER A 167 -4.70 4.30 -9.95
N ALA A 168 -4.63 3.02 -10.30
CA ALA A 168 -3.58 2.12 -9.82
C ALA A 168 -2.19 2.62 -10.20
N LEU A 169 -1.98 3.03 -11.46
CA LEU A 169 -0.70 3.60 -11.91
C LEU A 169 -0.34 4.90 -11.17
N LEU A 170 -1.32 5.78 -10.92
CA LEU A 170 -1.10 7.01 -10.16
C LEU A 170 -0.56 6.70 -8.75
N PHE A 171 -1.19 5.77 -8.04
CA PHE A 171 -0.72 5.35 -6.72
C PHE A 171 0.63 4.63 -6.78
N GLY A 172 0.92 3.88 -7.85
CA GLY A 172 2.24 3.31 -8.11
C GLY A 172 3.33 4.38 -8.23
N ILE A 173 3.04 5.47 -8.94
CA ILE A 173 3.95 6.62 -9.06
C ILE A 173 4.12 7.32 -7.71
N LEU A 174 3.06 7.45 -6.91
CA LEU A 174 3.14 8.05 -5.57
C LEU A 174 4.02 7.24 -4.63
N ASN A 175 3.90 5.90 -4.60
CA ASN A 175 4.80 5.05 -3.82
C ASN A 175 6.26 5.16 -4.29
N ALA A 176 6.50 5.15 -5.59
CA ALA A 176 7.84 5.36 -6.13
C ALA A 176 8.42 6.75 -5.75
N ALA A 177 7.58 7.78 -5.72
CA ALA A 177 7.98 9.11 -5.26
C ALA A 177 8.31 9.12 -3.76
N VAL A 178 7.55 8.41 -2.92
CA VAL A 178 7.85 8.24 -1.49
C VAL A 178 9.18 7.52 -1.31
N ALA A 179 9.41 6.42 -2.03
CA ALA A 179 10.68 5.69 -1.99
C ALA A 179 11.86 6.59 -2.37
N TYR A 180 11.73 7.33 -3.47
CA TYR A 180 12.76 8.25 -3.95
C TYR A 180 13.03 9.39 -2.94
N LEU A 181 11.99 10.03 -2.40
CA LEU A 181 12.14 11.12 -1.43
C LEU A 181 12.78 10.61 -0.14
N THR A 182 12.36 9.44 0.34
CA THR A 182 12.95 8.80 1.52
C THR A 182 14.43 8.47 1.29
N ALA A 183 14.76 7.83 0.17
CA ALA A 183 16.14 7.54 -0.19
C ALA A 183 17.02 8.81 -0.28
N ARG A 184 16.47 9.89 -0.82
CA ARG A 184 17.19 11.16 -0.94
C ARG A 184 17.42 11.85 0.40
N VAL A 185 16.42 11.85 1.28
CA VAL A 185 16.51 12.49 2.62
C VAL A 185 17.45 11.73 3.53
N PHE A 186 17.49 10.41 3.42
CA PHE A 186 18.31 9.54 4.25
C PHE A 186 19.56 9.00 3.53
N LYS A 187 20.00 9.66 2.46
CA LYS A 187 21.15 9.23 1.65
C LYS A 187 22.43 8.94 2.47
N ALA A 188 22.66 9.69 3.53
CA ALA A 188 23.83 9.51 4.41
C ALA A 188 23.76 8.25 5.31
N GLU A 189 22.58 7.62 5.40
CA GLU A 189 22.31 6.46 6.27
C GLU A 189 22.11 5.18 5.47
N LEU A 190 22.05 5.30 4.16
CA LEU A 190 21.96 4.16 3.25
C LEU A 190 23.38 3.62 2.97
N PRO A 191 23.56 2.29 2.89
CA PRO A 191 24.84 1.67 2.61
C PRO A 191 25.40 2.02 1.24
#